data_f55a100a577b156017ee21586b9fd0f2
#
_entry.id   f55a100a577b156017ee21586b9fd0f2
#
_cell.length_a   1.000
_cell.length_b   1.000
_cell.length_c   1.000
_cell.angle_alpha   90.00
_cell.angle_beta   90.00
_cell.angle_gamma   90.00
#
_symmetry.space_group_name_H-M   'P 1'
#
loop_
_entity.id
_entity.type
_entity.pdbx_description
1 polymer ?
#
loop_
_entity_poly.entity_id
_entity_poly.type
_entity_poly.pdbx_seq_one_letter_code
_entity_poly.pdbx_strand_id
1 'polypeptide(L)'
;KLPETFEIQKIGIGAGKRQYECPGILRAMIISESTEQAKGRDKVKAQTEEFKNPEIRNNPKAENQETKDTIIKMETNIDDCSGEVLGFVMERLMKAGARDVHYVPVFMKKNRPAWVLNVICKEEDIETLQNIIFEETTTIGIRYSRMERTILPRETRTLPTPWGEVLAKVCTLNGKEQLYPEYESVAQLSREKEIPFTEIYRYIVLANKDKE
;
A
#
# COMPACT_ATOMS: atom_id res chain seq x y z
N LYS A 1 -21.12 -34.49 -2.08
CA LYS A 1 -20.13 -34.49 -3.18
C LYS A 1 -20.36 -33.20 -3.96
N LEU A 2 -19.32 -32.49 -4.29
CA LEU A 2 -19.40 -31.33 -5.22
C LEU A 2 -19.56 -31.89 -6.65
N PRO A 3 -20.31 -31.20 -7.52
CA PRO A 3 -20.40 -31.55 -8.95
C PRO A 3 -19.00 -31.46 -9.61
N GLU A 4 -18.80 -32.24 -10.70
CA GLU A 4 -17.50 -32.23 -11.42
C GLU A 4 -17.22 -30.88 -12.11
N THR A 5 -18.28 -30.22 -12.55
CA THR A 5 -18.20 -28.86 -13.11
C THR A 5 -19.30 -28.00 -12.53
N PHE A 6 -18.92 -26.78 -12.09
CA PHE A 6 -19.88 -25.83 -11.51
C PHE A 6 -19.44 -24.40 -11.74
N GLU A 7 -20.38 -23.50 -11.76
CA GLU A 7 -20.15 -22.07 -11.83
C GLU A 7 -20.41 -21.43 -10.45
N ILE A 8 -19.48 -20.59 -9.99
CA ILE A 8 -19.64 -19.88 -8.73
C ILE A 8 -20.46 -18.60 -8.99
N GLN A 9 -21.65 -18.55 -8.45
CA GLN A 9 -22.54 -17.41 -8.60
C GLN A 9 -22.30 -16.35 -7.52
N LYS A 10 -21.95 -16.75 -6.30
CA LYS A 10 -21.74 -15.80 -5.20
C LYS A 10 -20.81 -16.39 -4.15
N ILE A 11 -19.96 -15.54 -3.59
CA ILE A 11 -19.08 -15.87 -2.47
C ILE A 11 -19.39 -14.95 -1.30
N GLY A 12 -19.60 -15.54 -0.12
CA GLY A 12 -19.71 -14.81 1.14
C GLY A 12 -18.61 -15.24 2.10
N ILE A 13 -18.04 -14.29 2.82
CA ILE A 13 -17.01 -14.52 3.86
C ILE A 13 -17.56 -13.96 5.17
N GLY A 14 -17.49 -14.74 6.23
CA GLY A 14 -17.92 -14.32 7.55
C GLY A 14 -16.97 -14.83 8.63
N ALA A 15 -16.72 -14.02 9.66
CA ALA A 15 -16.08 -14.44 10.88
C ALA A 15 -17.15 -14.84 11.91
N GLY A 16 -16.99 -15.99 12.56
CA GLY A 16 -17.90 -16.42 13.62
C GLY A 16 -17.85 -15.50 14.84
N LYS A 17 -18.98 -15.38 15.58
CA LYS A 17 -19.06 -14.58 16.81
C LYS A 17 -18.33 -15.20 18.00
N ARG A 18 -17.85 -16.44 17.90
CA ARG A 18 -17.12 -17.13 18.98
C ARG A 18 -15.63 -16.78 18.90
N GLN A 19 -15.06 -16.41 20.03
CA GLN A 19 -13.61 -16.24 20.15
C GLN A 19 -12.95 -17.62 20.28
N TYR A 20 -12.09 -17.95 19.33
CA TYR A 20 -11.20 -19.10 19.36
C TYR A 20 -9.75 -18.61 19.43
N GLU A 21 -8.85 -19.44 19.92
CA GLU A 21 -7.41 -19.13 19.89
C GLU A 21 -6.87 -18.88 18.47
N CYS A 22 -7.53 -19.44 17.45
CA CYS A 22 -7.29 -19.13 16.05
C CYS A 22 -8.56 -18.55 15.43
N PRO A 23 -8.51 -17.43 14.68
CA PRO A 23 -9.67 -16.87 14.02
C PRO A 23 -10.22 -17.82 12.97
N GLY A 24 -11.44 -18.31 13.16
CA GLY A 24 -12.15 -19.12 12.18
C GLY A 24 -12.82 -18.23 11.12
N ILE A 25 -12.49 -18.42 9.86
CA ILE A 25 -13.16 -17.76 8.73
C ILE A 25 -14.00 -18.79 8.00
N LEU A 26 -15.31 -18.53 7.90
CA LEU A 26 -16.23 -19.32 7.08
C LEU A 26 -16.35 -18.69 5.70
N ARG A 27 -16.09 -19.48 4.66
CA ARG A 27 -16.39 -19.12 3.27
C ARG A 27 -17.60 -19.91 2.81
N ALA A 28 -18.68 -19.23 2.43
CA ALA A 28 -19.85 -19.82 1.78
C ALA A 28 -19.86 -19.46 0.30
N MET A 29 -20.17 -20.43 -0.55
CA MET A 29 -20.29 -20.24 -1.99
C MET A 29 -21.63 -20.75 -2.47
N ILE A 30 -22.31 -19.98 -3.30
CA ILE A 30 -23.45 -20.44 -4.07
C ILE A 30 -22.93 -20.87 -5.43
N ILE A 31 -23.13 -22.13 -5.75
CA ILE A 31 -22.71 -22.75 -7.01
C ILE A 31 -23.93 -23.21 -7.80
N SER A 32 -23.86 -23.11 -9.12
CA SER A 32 -24.80 -23.78 -10.05
C SER A 32 -24.08 -24.88 -10.80
N GLU A 33 -24.76 -26.00 -11.00
CA GLU A 33 -24.26 -27.11 -11.79
C GLU A 33 -24.30 -26.74 -13.29
N SER A 34 -23.17 -26.79 -13.97
CA SER A 34 -23.14 -26.60 -15.42
C SER A 34 -23.51 -27.91 -16.14
N THR A 35 -24.75 -28.05 -16.50
CA THR A 35 -25.17 -29.12 -17.39
C THR A 35 -24.80 -28.76 -18.83
N GLU A 36 -23.87 -29.51 -19.42
CA GLU A 36 -23.60 -29.46 -20.85
C GLU A 36 -24.79 -30.00 -21.65
N GLN A 37 -25.91 -29.30 -21.71
CA GLN A 37 -26.95 -29.51 -22.72
C GLN A 37 -27.81 -28.26 -22.87
N ALA A 38 -27.30 -27.25 -23.57
CA ALA A 38 -28.12 -26.30 -24.32
C ALA A 38 -27.29 -25.66 -25.42
N LYS A 39 -27.08 -26.39 -26.51
CA LYS A 39 -26.81 -25.74 -27.80
C LYS A 39 -28.08 -24.98 -28.21
N GLY A 40 -27.99 -23.68 -28.20
CA GLY A 40 -28.92 -22.81 -28.92
C GLY A 40 -29.72 -21.88 -28.03
N ARG A 41 -29.38 -20.67 -28.17
CA ARG A 41 -30.13 -19.42 -27.92
C ARG A 41 -29.69 -18.57 -26.75
N ASP A 42 -29.45 -17.36 -27.20
CA ASP A 42 -29.39 -16.12 -26.48
C ASP A 42 -28.13 -15.87 -25.67
N LYS A 43 -27.25 -15.08 -26.33
CA LYS A 43 -26.28 -14.22 -25.69
C LYS A 43 -27.05 -13.27 -24.73
N VAL A 44 -27.35 -13.75 -23.56
CA VAL A 44 -27.53 -12.88 -22.43
C VAL A 44 -26.18 -12.26 -22.19
N LYS A 45 -26.01 -11.01 -22.60
CA LYS A 45 -24.90 -10.16 -22.15
C LYS A 45 -24.90 -10.28 -20.64
N ALA A 46 -23.88 -10.95 -20.10
CA ALA A 46 -23.51 -10.76 -18.72
C ALA A 46 -23.25 -9.26 -18.58
N GLN A 47 -24.18 -8.56 -17.98
CA GLN A 47 -23.91 -7.29 -17.39
C GLN A 47 -22.96 -7.60 -16.22
N THR A 48 -21.68 -7.62 -16.50
CA THR A 48 -20.69 -7.22 -15.54
C THR A 48 -21.15 -5.83 -15.15
N GLU A 49 -21.84 -5.71 -14.02
CA GLU A 49 -21.81 -4.46 -13.27
C GLU A 49 -20.34 -4.29 -12.93
N GLU A 50 -19.62 -3.62 -13.83
CA GLU A 50 -18.44 -2.88 -13.46
C GLU A 50 -18.85 -2.12 -12.22
N PHE A 51 -18.16 -2.38 -11.11
CA PHE A 51 -18.13 -1.43 -10.02
C PHE A 51 -17.63 -0.12 -10.62
N LYS A 52 -18.54 0.66 -11.17
CA LYS A 52 -18.28 2.04 -11.47
C LYS A 52 -17.95 2.66 -10.13
N ASN A 53 -16.66 2.92 -9.93
CA ASN A 53 -16.25 3.89 -8.95
C ASN A 53 -17.26 5.04 -9.03
N PRO A 54 -17.80 5.51 -7.89
CA PRO A 54 -18.71 6.64 -7.91
C PRO A 54 -18.04 7.71 -8.76
N GLU A 55 -18.73 8.12 -9.82
CA GLU A 55 -18.25 9.13 -10.77
C GLU A 55 -17.72 10.29 -9.94
N ILE A 56 -16.40 10.45 -9.93
CA ILE A 56 -15.79 11.71 -9.55
C ILE A 56 -16.37 12.69 -10.57
N ARG A 57 -17.35 13.46 -10.12
CA ARG A 57 -18.00 14.47 -10.95
C ARG A 57 -16.88 15.32 -11.52
N ASN A 58 -16.60 15.14 -12.81
CA ASN A 58 -15.69 15.96 -13.56
C ASN A 58 -16.16 17.40 -13.45
N ASN A 59 -15.54 18.14 -12.58
CA ASN A 59 -15.67 19.58 -12.54
C ASN A 59 -14.75 20.09 -13.65
N PRO A 60 -15.28 20.70 -14.74
CA PRO A 60 -14.50 20.97 -15.95
C PRO A 60 -13.67 22.25 -15.84
N LYS A 61 -12.91 22.44 -14.76
CA LYS A 61 -11.93 23.54 -14.59
C LYS A 61 -10.87 23.24 -13.50
N ALA A 62 -10.26 22.09 -13.55
CA ALA A 62 -8.93 21.92 -13.02
C ALA A 62 -8.25 20.95 -13.99
N GLU A 63 -7.32 21.43 -14.78
CA GLU A 63 -6.38 20.60 -15.51
C GLU A 63 -5.53 19.87 -14.44
N ASN A 64 -6.11 18.87 -13.80
CA ASN A 64 -5.38 17.88 -13.03
C ASN A 64 -4.63 17.05 -14.08
N GLN A 65 -3.38 17.37 -14.32
CA GLN A 65 -2.45 16.42 -14.91
C GLN A 65 -2.37 15.25 -13.93
N GLU A 66 -3.23 14.25 -14.12
CA GLU A 66 -3.06 12.93 -13.54
C GLU A 66 -1.73 12.38 -14.04
N THR A 67 -0.69 12.57 -13.27
CA THR A 67 0.59 11.93 -13.56
C THR A 67 0.41 10.45 -13.26
N LYS A 68 0.16 9.66 -14.30
CA LYS A 68 0.24 8.20 -14.22
C LYS A 68 1.68 7.88 -13.82
N ASP A 69 1.85 7.54 -12.57
CA ASP A 69 3.14 7.09 -12.06
C ASP A 69 3.15 5.56 -12.03
N THR A 70 4.21 4.99 -12.57
CA THR A 70 4.43 3.54 -12.55
C THR A 70 5.51 3.21 -11.54
N ILE A 71 5.24 2.23 -10.71
CA ILE A 71 6.17 1.72 -9.72
C ILE A 71 6.36 0.21 -9.88
N ILE A 72 7.47 -0.28 -9.36
CA ILE A 72 7.74 -1.71 -9.24
C ILE A 72 7.61 -2.08 -7.76
N LYS A 73 6.86 -3.14 -7.49
CA LYS A 73 6.87 -3.85 -6.23
C LYS A 73 7.76 -5.07 -6.38
N MET A 74 8.87 -5.10 -5.65
CA MET A 74 9.71 -6.29 -5.48
C MET A 74 9.26 -7.01 -4.22
N GLU A 75 9.21 -8.33 -4.26
CA GLU A 75 8.72 -9.14 -3.15
C GLU A 75 9.51 -10.44 -3.01
N THR A 76 9.94 -10.75 -1.79
CA THR A 76 10.59 -12.02 -1.49
C THR A 76 10.24 -12.52 -0.10
N ASN A 77 10.28 -13.85 0.08
CA ASN A 77 10.03 -14.51 1.36
C ASN A 77 11.36 -14.88 2.01
N ILE A 78 11.49 -14.61 3.31
CA ILE A 78 12.71 -14.83 4.10
C ILE A 78 12.30 -15.55 5.39
N ASP A 79 12.79 -16.78 5.61
CA ASP A 79 12.44 -17.62 6.78
C ASP A 79 13.61 -17.91 7.73
N ASP A 80 14.80 -17.40 7.46
CA ASP A 80 16.02 -17.73 8.18
C ASP A 80 16.99 -16.55 8.41
N CYS A 81 16.50 -15.30 8.35
CA CYS A 81 17.27 -14.11 8.71
C CYS A 81 16.91 -13.61 10.10
N SER A 82 17.91 -13.11 10.84
CA SER A 82 17.67 -12.44 12.13
C SER A 82 17.00 -11.07 11.94
N GLY A 83 16.32 -10.59 12.99
CA GLY A 83 15.70 -9.25 12.97
C GLY A 83 16.71 -8.12 12.77
N GLU A 84 17.98 -8.30 13.23
CA GLU A 84 19.06 -7.33 13.03
C GLU A 84 19.44 -7.22 11.57
N VAL A 85 19.58 -8.36 10.88
CA VAL A 85 19.84 -8.39 9.43
C VAL A 85 18.72 -7.71 8.67
N LEU A 86 17.45 -8.04 9.00
CA LEU A 86 16.30 -7.44 8.35
C LEU A 86 16.22 -5.92 8.57
N GLY A 87 16.57 -5.43 9.77
CA GLY A 87 16.65 -4.00 10.06
C GLY A 87 17.72 -3.30 9.23
N PHE A 88 18.90 -3.90 9.12
CA PHE A 88 20.01 -3.38 8.33
C PHE A 88 19.69 -3.34 6.82
N VAL A 89 19.06 -4.40 6.31
CA VAL A 89 18.60 -4.48 4.91
C VAL A 89 17.63 -3.35 4.60
N MET A 90 16.65 -3.10 5.47
CA MET A 90 15.70 -1.99 5.30
C MET A 90 16.42 -0.65 5.17
N GLU A 91 17.39 -0.39 6.07
CA GLU A 91 18.18 0.85 6.04
C GLU A 91 18.99 0.98 4.74
N ARG A 92 19.68 -0.09 4.30
CA ARG A 92 20.44 -0.09 3.04
C ARG A 92 19.56 0.17 1.83
N LEU A 93 18.40 -0.49 1.76
CA LEU A 93 17.44 -0.33 0.64
C LEU A 93 16.89 1.09 0.58
N MET A 94 16.51 1.67 1.71
CA MET A 94 16.04 3.06 1.76
C MET A 94 17.13 4.05 1.31
N LYS A 95 18.38 3.86 1.76
CA LYS A 95 19.52 4.69 1.33
C LYS A 95 19.84 4.53 -0.15
N ALA A 96 19.59 3.35 -0.73
CA ALA A 96 19.82 3.07 -2.14
C ALA A 96 18.71 3.55 -3.08
N GLY A 97 17.69 4.22 -2.55
CA GLY A 97 16.64 4.86 -3.37
C GLY A 97 15.31 4.12 -3.41
N ALA A 98 15.10 3.08 -2.59
CA ALA A 98 13.79 2.50 -2.43
C ALA A 98 12.78 3.58 -1.97
N ARG A 99 11.58 3.60 -2.56
CA ARG A 99 10.52 4.53 -2.18
C ARG A 99 9.81 4.13 -0.90
N ASP A 100 9.76 2.82 -0.65
CA ASP A 100 9.20 2.22 0.56
C ASP A 100 9.77 0.82 0.75
N VAL A 101 9.97 0.43 2.01
CA VAL A 101 10.42 -0.90 2.40
C VAL A 101 9.64 -1.33 3.63
N HIS A 102 9.00 -2.48 3.56
CA HIS A 102 8.28 -3.01 4.72
C HIS A 102 8.29 -4.54 4.76
N TYR A 103 8.10 -5.08 5.95
CA TYR A 103 8.00 -6.51 6.21
C TYR A 103 6.58 -6.90 6.59
N VAL A 104 6.11 -8.04 6.05
CA VAL A 104 4.84 -8.65 6.45
C VAL A 104 5.12 -10.01 7.06
N PRO A 105 4.71 -10.27 8.31
CA PRO A 105 4.88 -11.58 8.92
C PRO A 105 3.97 -12.61 8.25
N VAL A 106 4.53 -13.78 7.95
CA VAL A 106 3.82 -14.88 7.30
C VAL A 106 4.25 -16.23 7.86
N PHE A 107 3.46 -17.26 7.60
CA PHE A 107 3.86 -18.64 7.78
C PHE A 107 4.09 -19.28 6.42
N MET A 108 5.27 -19.82 6.20
CA MET A 108 5.65 -20.54 4.99
C MET A 108 5.37 -22.05 5.10
N LYS A 109 5.69 -22.80 4.03
CA LYS A 109 5.66 -24.28 4.04
C LYS A 109 6.38 -24.83 5.27
N LYS A 110 5.96 -25.98 5.76
CA LYS A 110 6.45 -26.60 7.00
C LYS A 110 6.20 -25.77 8.26
N ASN A 111 5.20 -24.86 8.20
CA ASN A 111 4.79 -24.02 9.32
C ASN A 111 5.91 -23.15 9.92
N ARG A 112 6.80 -22.64 9.06
CA ARG A 112 7.92 -21.79 9.48
C ARG A 112 7.47 -20.34 9.57
N PRO A 113 7.66 -19.65 10.69
CA PRO A 113 7.54 -18.18 10.76
C PRO A 113 8.53 -17.55 9.78
N ALA A 114 8.08 -16.54 9.05
CA ALA A 114 8.88 -15.90 8.03
C ALA A 114 8.42 -14.46 7.79
N TRP A 115 9.16 -13.74 6.97
CA TRP A 115 8.86 -12.40 6.56
C TRP A 115 8.74 -12.31 5.05
N VAL A 116 7.75 -11.58 4.57
CA VAL A 116 7.73 -11.11 3.20
C VAL A 116 8.33 -9.71 3.18
N LEU A 117 9.51 -9.59 2.60
CA LEU A 117 10.10 -8.30 2.28
C LEU A 117 9.41 -7.73 1.04
N ASN A 118 8.86 -6.53 1.18
CA ASN A 118 8.30 -5.76 0.09
C ASN A 118 9.13 -4.48 -0.11
N VAL A 119 9.52 -4.20 -1.34
CA VAL A 119 10.26 -3.00 -1.72
C VAL A 119 9.53 -2.32 -2.86
N ILE A 120 9.21 -1.05 -2.68
CA ILE A 120 8.61 -0.21 -3.73
C ILE A 120 9.71 0.66 -4.32
N CYS A 121 9.89 0.60 -5.63
CA CYS A 121 10.94 1.35 -6.31
C CYS A 121 10.53 1.80 -7.70
N LYS A 122 11.40 2.55 -8.36
CA LYS A 122 11.32 2.80 -9.80
C LYS A 122 11.95 1.63 -10.55
N GLU A 123 11.62 1.53 -11.85
CA GLU A 123 12.17 0.48 -12.72
C GLU A 123 13.70 0.57 -12.84
N GLU A 124 14.24 1.78 -12.87
CA GLU A 124 15.68 2.06 -12.95
C GLU A 124 16.47 1.60 -11.73
N ASP A 125 15.82 1.44 -10.57
CA ASP A 125 16.48 1.10 -9.31
C ASP A 125 16.50 -0.43 -9.04
N ILE A 126 15.80 -1.23 -9.85
CA ILE A 126 15.63 -2.67 -9.63
C ILE A 126 16.96 -3.39 -9.43
N GLU A 127 17.91 -3.21 -10.35
CA GLU A 127 19.18 -3.92 -10.33
C GLU A 127 19.99 -3.63 -9.05
N THR A 128 20.04 -2.37 -8.65
CA THR A 128 20.74 -1.95 -7.43
C THR A 128 20.10 -2.56 -6.19
N LEU A 129 18.77 -2.48 -6.10
CA LEU A 129 18.04 -2.94 -4.91
C LEU A 129 18.00 -4.47 -4.81
N GLN A 130 17.86 -5.19 -5.92
CA GLN A 130 17.90 -6.65 -5.91
C GLN A 130 19.27 -7.19 -5.48
N ASN A 131 20.36 -6.54 -5.89
CA ASN A 131 21.69 -6.93 -5.48
C ASN A 131 21.87 -6.80 -3.97
N ILE A 132 21.38 -5.70 -3.36
CA ILE A 132 21.38 -5.53 -1.90
C ILE A 132 20.59 -6.66 -1.22
N ILE A 133 19.42 -7.02 -1.75
CA ILE A 133 18.61 -8.10 -1.17
C ILE A 133 19.34 -9.44 -1.23
N PHE A 134 19.96 -9.77 -2.35
CA PHE A 134 20.71 -11.03 -2.49
C PHE A 134 21.99 -11.06 -1.66
N GLU A 135 22.68 -9.93 -1.50
CA GLU A 135 23.90 -9.83 -0.69
C GLU A 135 23.62 -9.98 0.82
N GLU A 136 22.52 -9.38 1.29
CA GLU A 136 22.27 -9.22 2.72
C GLU A 136 21.26 -10.24 3.27
N THR A 137 20.59 -10.99 2.42
CA THR A 137 19.59 -11.98 2.86
C THR A 137 19.91 -13.37 2.31
N THR A 138 19.21 -14.36 2.83
CA THR A 138 19.31 -15.76 2.38
C THR A 138 18.40 -16.08 1.18
N THR A 139 17.64 -15.11 0.70
CA THR A 139 16.72 -15.35 -0.41
C THR A 139 17.47 -15.63 -1.71
N ILE A 140 16.93 -16.55 -2.51
CA ILE A 140 17.45 -16.94 -3.83
C ILE A 140 16.53 -16.49 -4.98
N GLY A 141 15.47 -15.76 -4.68
CA GLY A 141 14.53 -15.32 -5.71
C GLY A 141 13.66 -14.16 -5.28
N ILE A 142 13.43 -13.23 -6.20
CA ILE A 142 12.62 -12.03 -6.01
C ILE A 142 11.54 -12.03 -7.08
N ARG A 143 10.30 -11.71 -6.68
CA ARG A 143 9.15 -11.52 -7.57
C ARG A 143 8.98 -10.03 -7.85
N TYR A 144 8.54 -9.71 -9.07
CA TYR A 144 8.27 -8.33 -9.47
C TYR A 144 6.83 -8.17 -9.92
N SER A 145 6.24 -7.05 -9.53
CA SER A 145 4.95 -6.61 -10.03
C SER A 145 5.05 -5.15 -10.46
N ARG A 146 4.71 -4.86 -11.72
CA ARG A 146 4.55 -3.49 -12.20
C ARG A 146 3.16 -3.01 -11.79
N MET A 147 3.08 -1.86 -11.15
CA MET A 147 1.85 -1.29 -10.63
C MET A 147 1.68 0.14 -11.10
N GLU A 148 0.48 0.46 -11.53
CA GLU A 148 0.08 1.85 -11.75
C GLU A 148 -0.41 2.42 -10.42
N ARG A 149 -0.11 3.68 -10.16
CA ARG A 149 -0.64 4.40 -9.01
C ARG A 149 -1.08 5.80 -9.39
N THR A 150 -2.11 6.26 -8.71
CA THR A 150 -2.53 7.67 -8.74
C THR A 150 -1.87 8.40 -7.59
N ILE A 151 -1.30 9.56 -7.89
CA ILE A 151 -0.65 10.42 -6.90
C ILE A 151 -1.38 11.75 -6.89
N LEU A 152 -1.72 12.25 -5.70
CA LEU A 152 -2.17 13.64 -5.57
C LEU A 152 -1.03 14.59 -5.94
N PRO A 153 -1.29 15.63 -6.73
CA PRO A 153 -0.34 16.71 -6.95
C PRO A 153 0.12 17.25 -5.59
N ARG A 154 1.42 17.38 -5.45
CA ARG A 154 2.02 17.82 -4.19
C ARG A 154 3.23 18.70 -4.43
N GLU A 155 3.41 19.66 -3.56
CA GLU A 155 4.61 20.47 -3.48
C GLU A 155 5.21 20.40 -2.08
N THR A 156 6.49 20.68 -1.94
CA THR A 156 7.12 20.86 -0.63
C THR A 156 7.13 22.33 -0.31
N ARG A 157 6.65 22.69 0.87
CA ARG A 157 6.55 24.08 1.34
C ARG A 157 7.18 24.19 2.72
N THR A 158 7.95 25.25 2.94
CA THR A 158 8.45 25.62 4.26
C THR A 158 7.35 26.37 5.02
N LEU A 159 7.03 25.91 6.21
CA LEU A 159 6.00 26.49 7.06
C LEU A 159 6.63 27.10 8.32
N PRO A 160 6.31 28.36 8.65
CA PRO A 160 6.76 28.97 9.90
C PRO A 160 5.97 28.39 11.08
N THR A 161 6.68 28.11 12.17
CA THR A 161 6.09 27.78 13.47
C THR A 161 6.67 28.71 14.54
N PRO A 162 6.09 28.79 15.75
CA PRO A 162 6.65 29.57 16.83
C PRO A 162 8.07 29.18 17.25
N TRP A 163 8.49 27.97 16.87
CA TRP A 163 9.79 27.38 17.26
C TRP A 163 10.83 27.38 16.16
N GLY A 164 10.41 27.63 14.91
CA GLY A 164 11.25 27.59 13.73
C GLY A 164 10.50 27.14 12.49
N GLU A 165 11.22 26.90 11.41
CA GLU A 165 10.66 26.49 10.14
C GLU A 165 10.60 24.96 10.03
N VAL A 166 9.53 24.45 9.40
CA VAL A 166 9.30 23.02 9.16
C VAL A 166 8.91 22.81 7.71
N LEU A 167 9.47 21.78 7.08
CA LEU A 167 9.05 21.34 5.77
C LEU A 167 7.75 20.54 5.87
N ALA A 168 6.83 20.81 4.96
CA ALA A 168 5.59 20.07 4.82
C ALA A 168 5.29 19.79 3.34
N LYS A 169 4.68 18.64 3.07
CA LYS A 169 4.06 18.35 1.78
C LYS A 169 2.68 18.96 1.79
N VAL A 170 2.36 19.69 0.74
CA VAL A 170 1.06 20.29 0.51
C VAL A 170 0.41 19.57 -0.65
N CYS A 171 -0.74 18.95 -0.40
CA CYS A 171 -1.54 18.30 -1.43
C CYS A 171 -2.85 19.07 -1.60
N THR A 172 -3.31 19.23 -2.85
CA THR A 172 -4.61 19.84 -3.13
C THR A 172 -5.62 18.76 -3.49
N LEU A 173 -6.70 18.70 -2.74
CA LEU A 173 -7.82 17.79 -2.99
C LEU A 173 -9.13 18.58 -2.97
N ASN A 174 -9.89 18.52 -4.06
CA ASN A 174 -11.16 19.24 -4.21
C ASN A 174 -11.05 20.76 -3.93
N GLY A 175 -9.94 21.38 -4.33
CA GLY A 175 -9.67 22.80 -4.12
C GLY A 175 -9.23 23.17 -2.71
N LYS A 176 -9.08 22.20 -1.81
CA LYS A 176 -8.58 22.41 -0.44
C LYS A 176 -7.16 21.92 -0.30
N GLU A 177 -6.30 22.71 0.30
CA GLU A 177 -4.94 22.31 0.65
C GLU A 177 -4.95 21.45 1.91
N GLN A 178 -4.15 20.39 1.88
CA GLN A 178 -3.89 19.54 3.04
C GLN A 178 -2.38 19.53 3.31
N LEU A 179 -2.00 19.82 4.54
CA LEU A 179 -0.61 19.91 4.99
C LEU A 179 -0.19 18.60 5.67
N TYR A 180 0.91 18.05 5.21
CA TYR A 180 1.54 16.85 5.78
C TYR A 180 2.97 17.21 6.21
N PRO A 181 3.20 17.52 7.52
CA PRO A 181 4.52 17.85 8.02
C PRO A 181 5.51 16.73 7.76
N GLU A 182 6.72 17.05 7.29
CA GLU A 182 7.76 16.06 7.08
C GLU A 182 8.36 15.62 8.41
N TYR A 183 8.41 14.30 8.63
CA TYR A 183 8.85 13.70 9.89
C TYR A 183 10.23 14.21 10.32
N GLU A 184 11.23 14.12 9.43
CA GLU A 184 12.60 14.50 9.78
C GLU A 184 12.72 15.99 10.13
N SER A 185 12.01 16.85 9.42
CA SER A 185 12.01 18.28 9.70
C SER A 185 11.39 18.59 11.08
N VAL A 186 10.26 17.96 11.41
CA VAL A 186 9.65 18.09 12.74
C VAL A 186 10.51 17.47 13.83
N ALA A 187 11.10 16.30 13.59
CA ALA A 187 11.95 15.59 14.54
C ALA A 187 13.24 16.39 14.83
N GLN A 188 13.83 17.01 13.82
CA GLN A 188 15.00 17.86 13.99
C GLN A 188 14.64 19.06 14.87
N LEU A 189 13.58 19.80 14.54
CA LEU A 189 13.15 20.96 15.30
C LEU A 189 12.80 20.59 16.77
N SER A 190 12.13 19.43 16.95
CA SER A 190 11.81 18.88 18.27
C SER A 190 13.07 18.66 19.13
N ARG A 191 14.12 18.06 18.55
CA ARG A 191 15.40 17.81 19.24
C ARG A 191 16.14 19.12 19.55
N GLU A 192 16.19 20.04 18.57
CA GLU A 192 16.91 21.33 18.72
C GLU A 192 16.28 22.26 19.75
N LYS A 193 14.96 22.24 19.86
CA LYS A 193 14.20 23.14 20.74
C LYS A 193 13.71 22.47 22.01
N GLU A 194 13.96 21.18 22.18
CA GLU A 194 13.47 20.37 23.32
C GLU A 194 11.93 20.43 23.50
N ILE A 195 11.20 20.51 22.37
CA ILE A 195 9.74 20.58 22.33
C ILE A 195 9.20 19.23 21.90
N PRO A 196 8.12 18.73 22.51
CA PRO A 196 7.52 17.47 22.10
C PRO A 196 7.15 17.45 20.60
N PHE A 197 7.58 16.40 19.90
CA PHE A 197 7.28 16.20 18.47
C PHE A 197 5.78 16.40 18.15
N THR A 198 4.92 15.84 19.01
CA THR A 198 3.47 15.91 18.84
C THR A 198 2.91 17.31 18.95
N GLU A 199 3.55 18.20 19.67
CA GLU A 199 3.14 19.60 19.82
C GLU A 199 3.39 20.36 18.53
N ILE A 200 4.61 20.27 17.99
CA ILE A 200 4.97 20.90 16.70
C ILE A 200 4.08 20.34 15.58
N TYR A 201 3.91 19.01 15.54
CA TYR A 201 3.10 18.35 14.51
C TYR A 201 1.65 18.83 14.54
N ARG A 202 1.03 18.86 15.73
CA ARG A 202 -0.35 19.34 15.90
C ARG A 202 -0.53 20.81 15.52
N TYR A 203 0.42 21.66 15.88
CA TYR A 203 0.37 23.07 15.51
C TYR A 203 0.22 23.25 14.01
N ILE A 204 1.01 22.53 13.20
CA ILE A 204 0.98 22.63 11.74
C ILE A 204 -0.34 22.08 11.19
N VAL A 205 -0.81 20.95 11.70
CA VAL A 205 -2.04 20.32 11.24
C VAL A 205 -3.28 21.16 11.60
N LEU A 206 -3.30 21.79 12.77
CA LEU A 206 -4.40 22.66 13.20
C LEU A 206 -4.40 23.98 12.45
N ALA A 207 -3.25 24.59 12.20
CA ALA A 207 -3.13 25.83 11.43
C ALA A 207 -3.73 25.72 9.99
N ASN A 208 -3.95 24.51 9.52
CA ASN A 208 -4.63 24.25 8.24
C ASN A 208 -6.15 24.28 8.37
N LYS A 209 -6.70 23.98 9.55
CA LYS A 209 -8.15 23.95 9.78
C LYS A 209 -8.74 25.35 10.00
N ASP A 210 -7.94 26.28 10.49
CA ASP A 210 -8.39 27.67 10.76
C ASP A 210 -8.44 28.54 9.48
N LYS A 211 -8.06 27.97 8.33
CA LYS A 211 -8.16 28.63 7.02
C LYS A 211 -9.40 28.22 6.20
N GLU A 212 -10.28 27.41 6.78
CA GLU A 212 -11.61 27.07 6.26
C GLU A 212 -12.67 28.05 6.78
#